data_cabf8aa1e5f610ed16347d595693c2be
#
_entry.id   cabf8aa1e5f610ed16347d595693c2be
#
_cell.length_a   1.000
_cell.length_b   1.000
_cell.length_c   1.000
_cell.angle_alpha   90.00
_cell.angle_beta   90.00
_cell.angle_gamma   90.00
#
_symmetry.space_group_name_H-M   'P 1'
#
loop_
_entity.id
_entity.type
_entity.pdbx_description
1 polymer ?
#
loop_
_entity_poly.entity_id
_entity_poly.type
_entity_poly.pdbx_seq_one_letter_code
_entity_poly.pdbx_strand_id
1 'polypeptide(L)'
;MRIAFVVLLMAMAGLARAEDPTFELALRNHQFTPAEITVPAGQKIKLVVKNEDATPEEFESKKLNREKVIPARSQATIFVGPLKPGESPFVGEYHEKTATGRLIAK
;
A
#
# COMPACT_ATOMS: atom_id res chain seq x y z
N MET A 1 37.47 39.96 25.71
CA MET A 1 37.39 39.27 24.42
C MET A 1 36.23 38.27 24.48
N ARG A 2 35.15 38.60 23.83
CA ARG A 2 33.97 37.72 23.85
C ARG A 2 33.96 36.94 22.56
N ILE A 3 34.11 35.63 22.66
CA ILE A 3 33.93 34.73 21.53
C ILE A 3 32.44 34.44 21.45
N ALA A 4 31.79 35.02 20.48
CA ALA A 4 30.42 34.67 20.18
C ALA A 4 30.47 33.30 19.47
N PHE A 5 30.11 32.26 20.17
CA PHE A 5 29.77 31.00 19.53
C PHE A 5 28.43 31.18 18.81
N VAL A 6 28.51 31.44 17.54
CA VAL A 6 27.33 31.21 16.68
C VAL A 6 27.22 29.71 16.59
N VAL A 7 26.39 29.14 17.44
CA VAL A 7 25.93 27.77 17.22
C VAL A 7 25.07 27.85 15.97
N LEU A 8 25.67 27.54 14.84
CA LEU A 8 24.93 27.28 13.66
C LEU A 8 24.17 25.99 13.94
N LEU A 9 22.97 26.12 14.47
CA LEU A 9 22.02 25.04 14.49
C LEU A 9 21.67 24.78 13.04
N MET A 10 22.45 23.93 12.40
CA MET A 10 22.00 23.32 11.18
C MET A 10 20.79 22.48 11.56
N ALA A 11 19.63 23.10 11.42
CA ALA A 11 18.41 22.36 11.44
C ALA A 11 18.48 21.38 10.27
N MET A 12 18.77 20.12 10.57
CA MET A 12 18.68 19.02 9.62
C MET A 12 17.22 18.72 9.27
N ALA A 13 16.37 19.74 9.32
CA ALA A 13 14.95 19.61 9.07
C ALA A 13 14.61 19.21 7.63
N GLY A 14 15.58 19.22 6.72
CA GLY A 14 15.37 18.86 5.32
C GLY A 14 15.56 17.39 4.96
N LEU A 15 15.90 16.52 5.94
CA LEU A 15 16.27 15.13 5.65
C LEU A 15 15.27 14.11 6.20
N ALA A 16 14.15 14.53 6.79
CA ALA A 16 13.09 13.62 7.15
C ALA A 16 12.40 13.16 5.85
N ARG A 17 12.64 11.91 5.45
CA ARG A 17 11.84 11.29 4.40
C ARG A 17 10.40 11.25 4.87
N ALA A 18 9.50 11.77 4.05
CA ALA A 18 8.09 11.48 4.23
C ALA A 18 7.91 9.95 4.17
N GLU A 19 7.13 9.41 5.08
CA GLU A 19 6.75 8.00 5.02
C GLU A 19 5.99 7.72 3.72
N ASP A 20 6.09 6.49 3.24
CA ASP A 20 5.32 6.04 2.10
C ASP A 20 3.82 6.16 2.44
N PRO A 21 3.00 6.72 1.56
CA PRO A 21 1.56 6.81 1.82
C PRO A 21 0.95 5.41 1.96
N THR A 22 0.05 5.29 2.93
CA THR A 22 -0.60 4.02 3.28
C THR A 22 -2.05 4.03 2.81
N PHE A 23 -2.44 2.94 2.17
CA PHE A 23 -3.82 2.70 1.73
C PHE A 23 -4.30 1.37 2.29
N GLU A 24 -5.55 1.30 2.69
CA GLU A 24 -6.13 0.10 3.28
C GLU A 24 -7.20 -0.50 2.38
N LEU A 25 -7.14 -1.83 2.27
CA LEU A 25 -8.18 -2.68 1.69
C LEU A 25 -8.69 -3.63 2.76
N ALA A 26 -9.97 -3.88 2.78
CA ALA A 26 -10.55 -4.96 3.58
C ALA A 26 -11.10 -6.05 2.68
N LEU A 27 -10.94 -7.30 3.10
CA LEU A 27 -11.64 -8.45 2.53
C LEU A 27 -12.76 -8.84 3.47
N ARG A 28 -13.99 -8.79 2.97
CA ARG A 28 -15.20 -9.21 3.67
C ARG A 28 -16.10 -9.98 2.73
N ASN A 29 -16.57 -11.13 3.14
CA ASN A 29 -17.43 -11.96 2.32
C ASN A 29 -16.82 -12.19 0.92
N HIS A 30 -15.52 -12.41 0.89
CA HIS A 30 -14.75 -12.64 -0.35
C HIS A 30 -14.86 -11.49 -1.36
N GLN A 31 -14.92 -10.25 -0.86
CA GLN A 31 -14.93 -9.04 -1.66
C GLN A 31 -13.97 -8.00 -1.10
N PHE A 32 -13.31 -7.27 -1.97
CA PHE A 32 -12.48 -6.14 -1.57
C PHE A 32 -13.31 -4.88 -1.35
N THR A 33 -13.04 -4.19 -0.25
CA THR A 33 -13.65 -2.90 0.07
C THR A 33 -12.56 -1.92 0.50
N PRO A 34 -12.40 -0.81 -0.19
CA PRO A 34 -12.98 -0.47 -1.47
C PRO A 34 -12.41 -1.35 -2.59
N ALA A 35 -13.19 -1.56 -3.66
CA ALA A 35 -12.72 -2.32 -4.81
C ALA A 35 -11.80 -1.51 -5.73
N GLU A 36 -11.78 -0.20 -5.57
CA GLU A 36 -11.01 0.72 -6.37
C GLU A 36 -10.32 1.75 -5.49
N ILE A 37 -9.00 1.87 -5.62
CA ILE A 37 -8.19 2.81 -4.85
C ILE A 37 -7.36 3.65 -5.79
N THR A 38 -7.46 4.96 -5.63
CA THR A 38 -6.56 5.90 -6.32
C THR A 38 -5.33 6.15 -5.47
N VAL A 39 -4.17 5.97 -6.07
CA VAL A 39 -2.87 6.14 -5.43
C VAL A 39 -2.00 7.12 -6.23
N PRO A 40 -1.06 7.83 -5.60
CA PRO A 40 -0.18 8.72 -6.33
C PRO A 40 0.77 7.95 -7.24
N ALA A 41 0.83 8.33 -8.51
CA ALA A 41 1.83 7.82 -9.43
C ALA A 41 3.22 8.31 -9.05
N GLY A 42 4.24 7.53 -9.37
CA GLY A 42 5.63 7.93 -9.15
C GLY A 42 6.12 7.86 -7.72
N GLN A 43 5.34 7.33 -6.81
CA GLN A 43 5.71 7.15 -5.42
C GLN A 43 5.54 5.70 -5.00
N LYS A 44 6.44 5.23 -4.15
CA LYS A 44 6.25 3.96 -3.45
C LYS A 44 5.08 4.10 -2.48
N ILE A 45 4.19 3.14 -2.48
CA ILE A 45 3.03 3.10 -1.59
C ILE A 45 3.03 1.85 -0.74
N LYS A 46 2.38 1.96 0.40
CA LYS A 46 2.16 0.86 1.34
C LYS A 46 0.69 0.48 1.28
N LEU A 47 0.42 -0.74 0.87
CA LEU A 47 -0.93 -1.28 0.82
C LEU A 47 -1.11 -2.24 1.98
N VAL A 48 -2.06 -1.96 2.87
CA VAL A 48 -2.43 -2.84 3.97
C VAL A 48 -3.72 -3.55 3.61
N VAL A 49 -3.66 -4.87 3.49
CA VAL A 49 -4.82 -5.69 3.17
C VAL A 49 -5.25 -6.44 4.42
N LYS A 50 -6.46 -6.15 4.88
CA LYS A 50 -7.04 -6.76 6.07
C LYS A 50 -8.02 -7.85 5.66
N ASN A 51 -7.68 -9.09 5.94
CA ASN A 51 -8.60 -10.21 5.72
C ASN A 51 -9.49 -10.37 6.95
N GLU A 52 -10.73 -9.95 6.84
CA GLU A 52 -11.73 -10.05 7.91
C GLU A 52 -12.55 -11.34 7.84
N ASP A 53 -12.29 -12.16 6.84
CA ASP A 53 -12.97 -13.46 6.67
C ASP A 53 -12.33 -14.55 7.52
N ALA A 54 -13.11 -15.60 7.75
CA ALA A 54 -12.68 -16.76 8.53
C ALA A 54 -11.81 -17.75 7.73
N THR A 55 -11.55 -17.45 6.47
CA THR A 55 -10.71 -18.26 5.55
C THR A 55 -9.56 -17.44 5.01
N PRO A 56 -8.43 -18.08 4.69
CA PRO A 56 -7.31 -17.36 4.08
C PRO A 56 -7.67 -16.86 2.68
N GLU A 57 -7.00 -15.83 2.22
CA GLU A 57 -7.10 -15.32 0.86
C GLU A 57 -5.71 -15.03 0.33
N GLU A 58 -5.54 -15.12 -0.98
CA GLU A 58 -4.30 -14.73 -1.63
C GLU A 58 -4.55 -13.49 -2.48
N PHE A 59 -3.92 -12.39 -2.08
CA PHE A 59 -3.87 -11.18 -2.90
C PHE A 59 -2.92 -11.44 -4.06
N GLU A 60 -3.39 -11.24 -5.29
CA GLU A 60 -2.58 -11.41 -6.49
C GLU A 60 -2.81 -10.26 -7.47
N SER A 61 -1.72 -9.73 -7.99
CA SER A 61 -1.73 -8.82 -9.12
C SER A 61 -0.57 -9.14 -10.05
N LYS A 62 -0.89 -9.59 -11.25
CA LYS A 62 0.13 -9.87 -12.28
C LYS A 62 0.83 -8.59 -12.72
N LYS A 63 0.08 -7.55 -12.93
CA LYS A 63 0.64 -6.26 -13.37
C LYS A 63 1.56 -5.64 -12.32
N LEU A 64 1.25 -5.79 -11.04
CA LEU A 64 2.10 -5.31 -9.95
C LEU A 64 3.21 -6.30 -9.59
N ASN A 65 3.14 -7.52 -10.12
CA ASN A 65 4.05 -8.62 -9.76
C ASN A 65 4.05 -8.87 -8.25
N ARG A 66 2.86 -9.04 -7.68
CA ARG A 66 2.68 -9.28 -6.26
C ARG A 66 1.74 -10.45 -6.02
N GLU A 67 2.15 -11.30 -5.08
CA GLU A 67 1.37 -12.39 -4.52
C GLU A 67 1.58 -12.41 -3.01
N LYS A 68 0.50 -12.49 -2.25
CA LYS A 68 0.59 -12.55 -0.79
C LYS A 68 -0.59 -13.30 -0.22
N VAL A 69 -0.31 -14.40 0.47
CA VAL A 69 -1.34 -15.11 1.25
C VAL A 69 -1.57 -14.36 2.56
N ILE A 70 -2.82 -14.07 2.84
CA ILE A 70 -3.24 -13.39 4.06
C ILE A 70 -4.09 -14.36 4.86
N PRO A 71 -3.60 -14.84 6.00
CA PRO A 71 -4.37 -15.77 6.83
C PRO A 71 -5.71 -15.19 7.24
N ALA A 72 -6.65 -16.07 7.63
CA ALA A 72 -7.93 -15.66 8.18
C ALA A 72 -7.75 -14.67 9.33
N ARG A 73 -8.60 -13.63 9.39
CA ARG A 73 -8.61 -12.65 10.47
C ARG A 73 -7.27 -11.94 10.72
N SER A 74 -6.49 -11.80 9.66
CA SER A 74 -5.15 -11.22 9.72
C SER A 74 -4.97 -10.13 8.67
N GLN A 75 -3.85 -9.44 8.72
CA GLN A 75 -3.52 -8.43 7.72
C GLN A 75 -2.11 -8.64 7.20
N ALA A 76 -1.88 -8.14 6.01
CA ALA A 76 -0.56 -8.12 5.39
C ALA A 76 -0.26 -6.75 4.81
N THR A 77 0.99 -6.40 4.78
CA THR A 77 1.48 -5.18 4.16
C THR A 77 2.18 -5.53 2.85
N ILE A 78 1.78 -4.85 1.79
CA ILE A 78 2.33 -5.03 0.45
C ILE A 78 2.84 -3.68 -0.03
N PHE A 79 4.13 -3.61 -0.37
CA PHE A 79 4.70 -2.40 -0.97
C PHE A 79 4.62 -2.51 -2.48
N VAL A 80 4.17 -1.45 -3.13
CA VAL A 80 4.10 -1.38 -4.59
C VAL A 80 4.60 -0.04 -5.09
N GLY A 81 5.04 -0.02 -6.32
CA GLY A 81 5.49 1.21 -6.97
C GLY A 81 6.99 1.50 -6.78
N PRO A 82 7.43 2.64 -7.28
CA PRO A 82 6.65 3.69 -7.96
C PRO A 82 5.92 3.20 -9.21
N LEU A 83 4.65 3.60 -9.36
CA LEU A 83 3.82 3.20 -10.48
C LEU A 83 3.71 4.30 -11.52
N LYS A 84 3.68 3.92 -12.78
CA LYS A 84 3.29 4.83 -13.86
C LYS A 84 1.78 5.06 -13.79
N PRO A 85 1.28 6.21 -14.29
CA PRO A 85 -0.16 6.41 -14.39
C PRO A 85 -0.84 5.26 -15.12
N GLY A 86 -1.97 4.81 -14.59
CA GLY A 86 -2.73 3.71 -15.17
C GLY A 86 -3.40 2.83 -14.13
N GLU A 87 -4.05 1.79 -14.60
CA GLU A 87 -4.77 0.84 -13.77
C GLU A 87 -3.98 -0.45 -13.56
N SER A 88 -4.03 -0.97 -12.35
CA SER A 88 -3.43 -2.25 -11.99
C SER A 88 -4.48 -3.11 -11.28
N PRO A 89 -5.06 -4.08 -11.99
CA PRO A 89 -6.04 -4.96 -11.40
C PRO A 89 -5.41 -5.93 -10.42
N PHE A 90 -6.18 -6.33 -9.42
CA PHE A 90 -5.81 -7.38 -8.48
C PHE A 90 -7.04 -8.26 -8.17
N VAL A 91 -6.76 -9.44 -7.68
CA VAL A 91 -7.80 -10.42 -7.32
C VAL A 91 -7.45 -11.08 -5.98
N GLY A 92 -8.46 -11.64 -5.34
CA GLY A 92 -8.28 -12.67 -4.34
C GLY A 92 -8.29 -14.01 -5.06
N GLU A 93 -7.15 -14.67 -5.19
CA GLU A 93 -7.00 -15.85 -6.04
C GLU A 93 -7.88 -17.01 -5.59
N TYR A 94 -8.18 -17.10 -4.30
CA TYR A 94 -9.05 -18.16 -3.80
C TYR A 94 -10.53 -17.91 -4.04
N HIS A 95 -10.90 -16.70 -4.47
CA HIS A 95 -12.29 -16.28 -4.72
C HIS A 95 -12.36 -15.29 -5.90
N GLU A 96 -11.81 -15.67 -7.04
CA GLU A 96 -11.65 -14.75 -8.18
C GLU A 96 -12.94 -14.19 -8.74
N LYS A 97 -14.07 -14.86 -8.54
CA LYS A 97 -15.37 -14.39 -9.05
C LYS A 97 -15.90 -13.19 -8.28
N THR A 98 -15.52 -13.05 -7.03
CA THR A 98 -16.05 -12.00 -6.16
C THR A 98 -14.97 -11.04 -5.64
N ALA A 99 -13.77 -11.56 -5.37
CA ALA A 99 -12.66 -10.78 -4.85
C ALA A 99 -11.86 -10.16 -6.00
N THR A 100 -12.34 -9.03 -6.50
CA THR A 100 -11.70 -8.27 -7.58
C THR A 100 -11.58 -6.80 -7.21
N GLY A 101 -10.52 -6.17 -7.70
CA GLY A 101 -10.32 -4.75 -7.49
C GLY A 101 -9.23 -4.20 -8.41
N ARG A 102 -8.94 -2.91 -8.25
CA ARG A 102 -7.89 -2.25 -9.01
C ARG A 102 -7.30 -1.06 -8.29
N LEU A 103 -6.01 -0.85 -8.48
CA LEU A 103 -5.33 0.39 -8.15
C LEU A 103 -5.35 1.30 -9.38
N ILE A 104 -5.63 2.56 -9.14
CA ILE A 104 -5.55 3.60 -10.17
C ILE A 104 -4.43 4.56 -9.73
N ALA A 105 -3.35 4.57 -10.48
CA ALA A 105 -2.24 5.48 -10.26
C ALA A 105 -2.43 6.74 -11.13
N LYS A 106 -2.44 7.89 -10.50
CA LYS A 106 -2.53 9.17 -11.22
C LYS A 106 -1.97 10.35 -10.46
#